data_0692a1bd91b5ac63e2c6a5b07df8799f
#
_entry.id   0692a1bd91b5ac63e2c6a5b07df8799f
#
_cell.length_a   1.000
_cell.length_b   1.000
_cell.length_c   1.000
_cell.angle_alpha   90.00
_cell.angle_beta   90.00
_cell.angle_gamma   90.00
#
_symmetry.space_group_name_H-M   'P 1'
#
loop_
_entity.id
_entity.type
_entity.pdbx_description
1 polymer ?
#
loop_
_entity_poly.entity_id
_entity_poly.type
_entity_poly.pdbx_seq_one_letter_code
_entity_poly.pdbx_strand_id
1 'polypeptide(L)'
;CIGSRAVTDRRKSTTDPIKEGAVAYQENDIMAGIAYLHNLAYTLSKPLVLCLGLGTNSGGHGGTSALSMLLSYVAAKRMRAVVVAAGNEANARRHYLGNLAPLQEYEDVEISVGDNIGGFTAELLTNSPEVVSVAVQSPTGESQPLIPARQGSSEEYRFLLEGTTVSISYSLGEFTRERELIFLRFTNPSKGIWRLRVYPENYVTSRYHIWLPVTEFVQGDIFFLRSNPETTITGPASAYAPISVGGFNASDDSLYLDSGRGYNIDNQVKPDFLAPAVEVFGPDLTFTKGHSFHR
;
A
#
# COMPACT_ATOMS: atom_id res chain seq x y z
N CYS A 1 -22.78 -11.84 -8.50
CA CYS A 1 -21.67 -11.64 -7.56
C CYS A 1 -20.82 -12.90 -7.55
N ILE A 2 -19.57 -12.79 -7.94
CA ILE A 2 -18.59 -13.85 -7.72
C ILE A 2 -17.94 -13.48 -6.38
N GLY A 3 -18.31 -14.21 -5.32
CA GLY A 3 -17.66 -14.04 -4.02
C GLY A 3 -16.23 -14.58 -4.10
N SER A 4 -15.22 -13.72 -4.00
CA SER A 4 -13.89 -14.18 -3.65
C SER A 4 -13.95 -14.68 -2.19
N ARG A 5 -13.25 -15.76 -1.90
CA ARG A 5 -13.15 -16.26 -0.53
C ARG A 5 -12.36 -15.25 0.29
N ALA A 6 -12.99 -14.66 1.29
CA ALA A 6 -12.23 -13.95 2.31
C ALA A 6 -11.18 -14.90 2.88
N VAL A 7 -9.95 -14.45 3.04
CA VAL A 7 -8.89 -15.24 3.68
C VAL A 7 -9.22 -15.28 5.18
N THR A 8 -10.21 -16.10 5.52
CA THR A 8 -10.57 -16.42 6.92
C THR A 8 -9.82 -17.64 7.42
N ASP A 9 -8.96 -18.25 6.58
CA ASP A 9 -8.25 -19.46 6.95
C ASP A 9 -7.19 -19.12 8.00
N ARG A 10 -7.47 -19.58 9.22
CA ARG A 10 -6.63 -19.54 10.41
C ARG A 10 -5.33 -20.36 10.30
N ARG A 11 -4.88 -20.68 9.13
CA ARG A 11 -3.48 -21.02 8.98
C ARG A 11 -2.73 -19.73 9.24
N LYS A 12 -2.30 -19.61 10.50
CA LYS A 12 -1.30 -18.63 10.91
C LYS A 12 -0.22 -18.66 9.84
N SER A 13 -0.39 -17.85 8.80
CA SER A 13 0.73 -17.40 8.05
C SER A 13 1.55 -16.64 9.07
N THR A 14 2.59 -17.28 9.58
CA THR A 14 3.55 -16.66 10.49
C THR A 14 4.27 -15.49 9.82
N THR A 15 3.84 -15.12 8.62
CA THR A 15 4.57 -14.21 7.77
C THR A 15 4.07 -12.79 7.79
N ASP A 16 2.75 -12.51 7.95
CA ASP A 16 2.25 -11.13 7.99
C ASP A 16 1.23 -10.92 9.12
N PRO A 17 1.54 -10.08 10.10
CA PRO A 17 0.64 -9.77 11.21
C PRO A 17 -0.49 -8.86 10.72
N ILE A 18 -1.56 -9.47 10.21
CA ILE A 18 -2.79 -8.78 9.83
C ILE A 18 -3.72 -8.73 11.05
N LYS A 19 -4.41 -7.61 11.23
CA LYS A 19 -5.41 -7.40 12.27
C LYS A 19 -6.43 -8.54 12.27
N GLU A 20 -6.74 -9.08 13.44
CA GLU A 20 -7.76 -10.13 13.59
C GLU A 20 -9.13 -9.62 13.14
N GLY A 21 -9.79 -10.38 12.27
CA GLY A 21 -11.08 -10.01 11.70
C GLY A 21 -11.02 -9.10 10.47
N ALA A 22 -9.83 -8.69 10.03
CA ALA A 22 -9.70 -7.96 8.76
C ALA A 22 -10.16 -8.82 7.58
N VAL A 23 -10.90 -8.20 6.68
CA VAL A 23 -11.35 -8.85 5.43
C VAL A 23 -10.26 -8.68 4.39
N ALA A 24 -9.62 -9.78 4.04
CA ALA A 24 -8.59 -9.81 3.00
C ALA A 24 -8.97 -10.81 1.90
N TYR A 25 -8.56 -10.51 0.68
CA TYR A 25 -8.77 -11.37 -0.48
C TYR A 25 -7.43 -11.72 -1.11
N GLN A 26 -7.31 -12.93 -1.60
CA GLN A 26 -6.12 -13.30 -2.36
C GLN A 26 -6.17 -12.68 -3.76
N GLU A 27 -5.08 -12.07 -4.17
CA GLU A 27 -4.96 -11.45 -5.50
C GLU A 27 -5.28 -12.44 -6.63
N ASN A 28 -4.84 -13.69 -6.50
CA ASN A 28 -5.10 -14.75 -7.47
C ASN A 28 -6.59 -15.02 -7.65
N ASP A 29 -7.40 -15.01 -6.58
CA ASP A 29 -8.84 -15.24 -6.66
C ASP A 29 -9.53 -14.07 -7.37
N ILE A 30 -9.09 -12.84 -7.09
CA ILE A 30 -9.58 -11.64 -7.78
C ILE A 30 -9.26 -11.73 -9.27
N MET A 31 -8.02 -12.06 -9.61
CA MET A 31 -7.59 -12.21 -11.00
C MET A 31 -8.36 -13.31 -11.74
N ALA A 32 -8.59 -14.46 -11.10
CA ALA A 32 -9.38 -15.54 -11.67
C ALA A 32 -10.84 -15.10 -11.92
N GLY A 33 -11.44 -14.37 -10.99
CA GLY A 33 -12.78 -13.80 -11.14
C GLY A 33 -12.88 -12.81 -12.30
N ILE A 34 -11.90 -11.92 -12.44
CA ILE A 34 -11.81 -10.96 -13.55
C ILE A 34 -11.68 -11.69 -14.89
N ALA A 35 -10.79 -12.67 -14.97
CA ALA A 35 -10.60 -13.47 -16.19
C ALA A 35 -11.87 -14.23 -16.58
N TYR A 36 -12.56 -14.81 -15.61
CA TYR A 36 -13.84 -15.50 -15.84
C TYR A 36 -14.90 -14.53 -16.40
N LEU A 37 -15.09 -13.37 -15.75
CA LEU A 37 -16.08 -12.37 -16.21
C LEU A 37 -15.74 -11.82 -17.60
N HIS A 38 -14.46 -11.57 -17.86
CA HIS A 38 -14.00 -11.11 -19.17
C HIS A 38 -14.33 -12.12 -20.28
N ASN A 39 -14.02 -13.40 -20.06
CA ASN A 39 -14.29 -14.48 -21.01
C ASN A 39 -15.78 -14.71 -21.20
N LEU A 40 -16.56 -14.69 -20.13
CA LEU A 40 -18.03 -14.82 -20.19
C LEU A 40 -18.66 -13.68 -21.01
N ALA A 41 -18.26 -12.45 -20.75
CA ALA A 41 -18.74 -11.28 -21.50
C ALA A 41 -18.34 -11.34 -22.99
N TYR A 42 -17.16 -11.89 -23.29
CA TYR A 42 -16.74 -12.13 -24.67
C TYR A 42 -17.63 -13.15 -25.37
N THR A 43 -17.85 -14.31 -24.73
CA THR A 43 -18.69 -15.39 -25.26
C THR A 43 -20.13 -14.93 -25.49
N LEU A 44 -20.67 -14.12 -24.58
CA LEU A 44 -22.03 -13.59 -24.68
C LEU A 44 -22.15 -12.35 -25.59
N SER A 45 -21.05 -11.87 -26.14
CA SER A 45 -20.98 -10.61 -26.91
C SER A 45 -21.60 -9.42 -26.16
N LYS A 46 -21.39 -9.32 -24.83
CA LYS A 46 -21.95 -8.27 -23.97
C LYS A 46 -20.86 -7.29 -23.50
N PRO A 47 -21.22 -6.02 -23.27
CA PRO A 47 -20.33 -5.10 -22.58
C PRO A 47 -20.12 -5.57 -21.14
N LEU A 48 -18.94 -5.23 -20.58
CA LEU A 48 -18.59 -5.53 -19.19
C LEU A 48 -18.05 -4.26 -18.54
N VAL A 49 -18.61 -3.94 -17.38
CA VAL A 49 -18.07 -2.95 -16.46
C VAL A 49 -17.62 -3.67 -15.20
N LEU A 50 -16.35 -3.53 -14.86
CA LEU A 50 -15.78 -4.00 -13.60
C LEU A 50 -15.64 -2.82 -12.65
N CYS A 51 -16.14 -2.97 -11.42
CA CYS A 51 -15.99 -2.00 -10.36
C CYS A 51 -15.26 -2.67 -9.18
N LEU A 52 -14.10 -2.15 -8.80
CA LEU A 52 -13.27 -2.68 -7.70
C LEU A 52 -13.19 -1.63 -6.59
N GLY A 53 -13.84 -1.92 -5.46
CA GLY A 53 -13.79 -1.11 -4.24
C GLY A 53 -12.79 -1.68 -3.21
N LEU A 54 -11.64 -2.15 -3.67
CA LEU A 54 -10.60 -2.73 -2.81
C LEU A 54 -9.22 -2.22 -3.23
N GLY A 55 -8.29 -2.20 -2.27
CA GLY A 55 -6.96 -1.72 -2.53
C GLY A 55 -5.93 -2.22 -1.53
N THR A 56 -4.66 -2.00 -1.83
CA THR A 56 -3.53 -2.32 -0.98
C THR A 56 -2.45 -1.25 -1.08
N ASN A 57 -1.68 -1.07 0.01
CA ASN A 57 -0.47 -0.28 0.03
C ASN A 57 0.78 -1.12 -0.26
N SER A 58 0.62 -2.42 -0.50
CA SER A 58 1.75 -3.27 -0.86
C SER A 58 1.97 -3.30 -2.36
N GLY A 59 3.24 -3.34 -2.78
CA GLY A 59 3.62 -3.46 -4.18
C GLY A 59 4.13 -2.18 -4.84
N GLY A 60 4.23 -2.21 -6.15
CA GLY A 60 5.03 -1.24 -6.90
C GLY A 60 4.46 0.18 -7.08
N HIS A 61 3.27 0.50 -6.60
CA HIS A 61 2.60 1.83 -6.68
C HIS A 61 2.60 2.54 -8.04
N GLY A 62 3.17 1.92 -9.07
CA GLY A 62 3.20 2.40 -10.46
C GLY A 62 2.27 1.62 -11.40
N GLY A 63 1.37 0.81 -10.85
CA GLY A 63 0.43 0.02 -11.65
C GLY A 63 1.07 -1.18 -12.36
N THR A 64 2.17 -1.71 -11.84
CA THR A 64 2.94 -2.81 -12.43
C THR A 64 2.70 -4.16 -11.76
N SER A 65 1.82 -4.26 -10.73
CA SER A 65 1.43 -5.53 -10.15
C SER A 65 0.70 -6.42 -11.16
N ALA A 66 0.67 -7.73 -10.94
CA ALA A 66 -0.01 -8.68 -11.81
C ALA A 66 -1.50 -8.31 -11.99
N LEU A 67 -2.18 -7.96 -10.91
CA LEU A 67 -3.57 -7.49 -10.95
C LEU A 67 -3.71 -6.19 -11.76
N SER A 68 -2.83 -5.21 -11.55
CA SER A 68 -2.85 -3.95 -12.30
C SER A 68 -2.64 -4.15 -13.80
N MET A 69 -1.75 -5.06 -14.17
CA MET A 69 -1.50 -5.42 -15.57
C MET A 69 -2.72 -6.13 -16.19
N LEU A 70 -3.35 -7.06 -15.48
CA LEU A 70 -4.58 -7.72 -15.94
C LEU A 70 -5.71 -6.73 -16.13
N LEU A 71 -5.93 -5.83 -15.16
CA LEU A 71 -6.98 -4.81 -15.26
C LEU A 71 -6.72 -3.85 -16.43
N SER A 72 -5.46 -3.45 -16.64
CA SER A 72 -5.07 -2.62 -17.78
C SER A 72 -5.30 -3.35 -19.10
N TYR A 73 -4.98 -4.64 -19.18
CA TYR A 73 -5.28 -5.46 -20.34
C TYR A 73 -6.79 -5.53 -20.64
N VAL A 74 -7.62 -5.72 -19.61
CA VAL A 74 -9.07 -5.78 -19.77
C VAL A 74 -9.64 -4.40 -20.17
N ALA A 75 -9.20 -3.32 -19.50
CA ALA A 75 -9.64 -1.96 -19.77
C ALA A 75 -9.34 -1.51 -21.21
N ALA A 76 -8.25 -2.00 -21.81
CA ALA A 76 -7.87 -1.68 -23.19
C ALA A 76 -8.74 -2.41 -24.25
N LYS A 77 -9.62 -3.33 -23.85
CA LYS A 77 -10.47 -4.05 -24.80
C LYS A 77 -11.75 -3.28 -25.09
N ARG A 78 -12.21 -3.39 -26.34
CA ARG A 78 -13.50 -2.81 -26.74
C ARG A 78 -14.64 -3.38 -25.90
N MET A 79 -15.62 -2.53 -25.55
CA MET A 79 -16.78 -2.86 -24.73
C MET A 79 -16.40 -3.31 -23.30
N ARG A 80 -15.29 -2.81 -22.77
CA ARG A 80 -14.83 -3.04 -21.41
C ARG A 80 -14.58 -1.70 -20.73
N ALA A 81 -15.01 -1.61 -19.48
CA ALA A 81 -14.63 -0.53 -18.60
C ALA A 81 -14.18 -1.13 -17.25
N VAL A 82 -13.13 -0.58 -16.69
CA VAL A 82 -12.63 -0.96 -15.37
C VAL A 82 -12.56 0.29 -14.53
N VAL A 83 -13.25 0.29 -13.40
CA VAL A 83 -13.30 1.41 -12.45
C VAL A 83 -12.77 0.91 -11.12
N VAL A 84 -11.84 1.66 -10.52
CA VAL A 84 -11.17 1.29 -9.28
C VAL A 84 -11.21 2.46 -8.30
N ALA A 85 -11.51 2.18 -7.04
CA ALA A 85 -11.44 3.19 -5.98
C ALA A 85 -10.00 3.61 -5.70
N ALA A 86 -9.76 4.90 -5.52
CA ALA A 86 -8.43 5.43 -5.20
C ALA A 86 -7.91 5.00 -3.82
N GLY A 87 -8.78 4.48 -2.95
CA GLY A 87 -8.46 4.16 -1.57
C GLY A 87 -8.78 5.30 -0.62
N ASN A 88 -8.55 5.07 0.67
CA ASN A 88 -8.88 6.00 1.76
C ASN A 88 -7.72 6.21 2.74
N GLU A 89 -6.49 6.15 2.23
CA GLU A 89 -5.27 6.17 3.04
C GLU A 89 -4.59 7.55 3.16
N ALA A 90 -5.11 8.62 2.51
CA ALA A 90 -4.43 9.91 2.49
C ALA A 90 -4.24 10.51 3.90
N ASN A 91 -5.26 10.40 4.78
CA ASN A 91 -5.19 10.91 6.14
C ASN A 91 -4.76 9.85 7.17
N ALA A 92 -4.53 8.61 6.73
CA ALA A 92 -4.16 7.51 7.61
C ALA A 92 -2.71 7.56 8.10
N ARG A 93 -1.89 8.49 7.57
CA ARG A 93 -0.47 8.67 7.92
C ARG A 93 0.38 7.42 7.64
N ARG A 94 0.04 6.70 6.55
CA ARG A 94 0.67 5.43 6.14
C ARG A 94 1.74 5.57 5.08
N HIS A 95 1.97 6.78 4.60
CA HIS A 95 2.96 7.07 3.58
C HIS A 95 3.96 8.11 4.06
N TYR A 96 5.24 7.88 3.77
CA TYR A 96 6.35 8.80 3.99
C TYR A 96 7.06 9.06 2.66
N LEU A 97 7.38 10.30 2.41
CA LEU A 97 8.21 10.72 1.29
C LEU A 97 9.51 11.30 1.84
N GLY A 98 10.62 10.61 1.58
CA GLY A 98 11.96 11.06 1.93
C GLY A 98 12.70 11.66 0.75
N ASN A 99 13.62 12.56 1.06
CA ASN A 99 14.48 13.20 0.08
C ASN A 99 15.85 13.47 0.69
N LEU A 100 16.81 12.61 0.41
CA LEU A 100 18.18 12.73 0.87
C LEU A 100 18.94 13.75 0.00
N ALA A 101 19.41 14.82 0.63
CA ALA A 101 20.24 15.79 -0.06
C ALA A 101 21.64 15.22 -0.36
N PRO A 102 22.34 15.72 -1.40
CA PRO A 102 23.74 15.37 -1.62
C PRO A 102 24.58 15.62 -0.38
N LEU A 103 25.43 14.66 -0.01
CA LEU A 103 26.30 14.70 1.17
C LEU A 103 25.57 14.61 2.53
N GLN A 104 24.27 14.39 2.55
CA GLN A 104 23.55 14.03 3.77
C GLN A 104 23.99 12.65 4.23
N GLU A 105 24.34 12.53 5.51
CA GLU A 105 24.81 11.25 6.05
C GLU A 105 23.67 10.22 6.12
N TYR A 106 22.52 10.63 6.65
CA TYR A 106 21.30 9.81 6.72
C TYR A 106 20.07 10.68 6.98
N GLU A 107 18.90 10.08 6.85
CA GLU A 107 17.62 10.63 7.29
C GLU A 107 16.94 9.67 8.26
N ASP A 108 16.46 10.18 9.41
CA ASP A 108 15.67 9.40 10.37
C ASP A 108 14.18 9.52 10.04
N VAL A 109 13.55 8.38 9.74
CA VAL A 109 12.12 8.26 9.54
C VAL A 109 11.48 7.70 10.80
N GLU A 110 10.64 8.49 11.45
CA GLU A 110 10.04 8.15 12.73
C GLU A 110 8.67 7.48 12.56
N ILE A 111 8.56 6.26 13.10
CA ILE A 111 7.35 5.44 13.10
C ILE A 111 6.86 5.35 14.54
N SER A 112 5.67 5.88 14.80
CA SER A 112 4.99 5.70 16.08
C SER A 112 4.33 4.34 16.14
N VAL A 113 4.61 3.56 17.19
CA VAL A 113 4.03 2.25 17.43
C VAL A 113 3.30 2.27 18.77
N GLY A 114 2.01 1.91 18.74
CA GLY A 114 1.13 1.86 19.89
C GLY A 114 1.32 0.61 20.76
N ASP A 115 0.36 0.42 21.67
CA ASP A 115 0.36 -0.74 22.59
C ASP A 115 -0.18 -2.01 21.91
N ASN A 116 0.31 -3.16 22.36
CA ASN A 116 -0.21 -4.49 21.99
C ASN A 116 -0.18 -4.79 20.49
N ILE A 117 0.85 -4.34 19.80
CA ILE A 117 1.06 -4.60 18.38
C ILE A 117 1.79 -5.93 18.20
N GLY A 118 1.16 -6.90 17.56
CA GLY A 118 1.78 -8.21 17.26
C GLY A 118 2.88 -8.12 16.19
N GLY A 119 2.76 -7.14 15.29
CA GLY A 119 3.74 -6.87 14.26
C GLY A 119 3.17 -6.00 13.13
N PHE A 120 4.05 -5.57 12.24
CA PHE A 120 3.71 -4.85 11.02
C PHE A 120 4.84 -4.95 9.99
N THR A 121 4.51 -4.56 8.76
CA THR A 121 5.48 -4.48 7.66
C THR A 121 5.63 -3.04 7.19
N ALA A 122 6.74 -2.73 6.54
CA ALA A 122 6.95 -1.49 5.81
C ALA A 122 7.68 -1.80 4.49
N GLU A 123 7.29 -1.13 3.43
CA GLU A 123 7.91 -1.24 2.11
C GLU A 123 8.54 0.09 1.73
N LEU A 124 9.87 0.13 1.57
CA LEU A 124 10.61 1.27 1.06
C LEU A 124 10.91 1.04 -0.41
N LEU A 125 10.55 1.99 -1.24
CA LEU A 125 10.82 1.99 -2.68
C LEU A 125 11.62 3.21 -3.09
N THR A 126 12.66 3.01 -3.90
CA THR A 126 13.39 4.06 -4.59
C THR A 126 13.11 4.00 -6.09
N ASN A 127 13.53 5.02 -6.82
CA ASN A 127 13.54 4.99 -8.27
C ASN A 127 14.99 4.81 -8.76
N SER A 128 15.23 3.91 -9.72
CA SER A 128 16.54 3.79 -10.36
C SER A 128 17.00 5.13 -10.96
N PRO A 129 18.26 5.51 -10.81
CA PRO A 129 19.38 4.73 -10.27
C PRO A 129 19.61 4.90 -8.75
N GLU A 130 18.64 5.36 -8.02
CA GLU A 130 18.76 5.65 -6.59
C GLU A 130 18.76 4.36 -5.80
N VAL A 131 19.76 4.18 -4.94
CA VAL A 131 19.91 3.05 -4.03
C VAL A 131 20.18 3.57 -2.64
N VAL A 132 19.53 2.99 -1.65
CA VAL A 132 19.67 3.37 -0.25
C VAL A 132 19.90 2.14 0.63
N SER A 133 20.61 2.34 1.73
CA SER A 133 20.76 1.35 2.78
C SER A 133 20.00 1.77 4.02
N VAL A 134 19.63 0.83 4.87
CA VAL A 134 18.87 1.13 6.07
C VAL A 134 19.48 0.53 7.34
N ALA A 135 19.21 1.21 8.46
CA ALA A 135 19.37 0.69 9.80
C ALA A 135 18.14 1.02 10.64
N VAL A 136 17.88 0.24 11.68
CA VAL A 136 16.75 0.47 12.57
C VAL A 136 17.23 0.79 13.97
N GLN A 137 16.63 1.78 14.61
CA GLN A 137 16.85 2.11 16.01
C GLN A 137 15.55 1.94 16.79
N SER A 138 15.64 1.26 17.92
CA SER A 138 14.51 1.03 18.83
C SER A 138 14.16 2.28 19.65
N PRO A 139 13.00 2.30 20.32
CA PRO A 139 12.61 3.41 21.21
C PRO A 139 13.57 3.64 22.37
N THR A 140 14.27 2.61 22.86
CA THR A 140 15.26 2.74 23.94
C THR A 140 16.63 3.16 23.45
N GLY A 141 16.86 3.25 22.13
CA GLY A 141 18.10 3.69 21.52
C GLY A 141 19.03 2.56 21.07
N GLU A 142 18.65 1.28 21.26
CA GLU A 142 19.39 0.17 20.67
C GLU A 142 19.34 0.28 19.14
N SER A 143 20.48 0.16 18.48
CA SER A 143 20.58 0.34 17.02
C SER A 143 21.10 -0.94 16.37
N GLN A 144 20.39 -1.34 15.32
CA GLN A 144 20.86 -2.37 14.41
C GLN A 144 22.02 -1.82 13.57
N PRO A 145 23.07 -2.61 13.29
CA PRO A 145 24.09 -2.22 12.33
C PRO A 145 23.50 -1.92 10.94
N LEU A 146 24.13 -1.01 10.21
CA LEU A 146 23.77 -0.71 8.82
C LEU A 146 23.81 -1.98 7.98
N ILE A 147 22.73 -2.25 7.25
CA ILE A 147 22.66 -3.32 6.26
C ILE A 147 22.84 -2.70 4.88
N PRO A 148 23.97 -2.98 4.20
CA PRO A 148 24.21 -2.46 2.86
C PRO A 148 23.22 -3.02 1.84
N ALA A 149 22.82 -2.19 0.88
CA ALA A 149 21.98 -2.61 -0.23
C ALA A 149 22.67 -3.66 -1.09
N ARG A 150 22.16 -4.87 -1.09
CA ARG A 150 22.64 -5.98 -1.91
C ARG A 150 21.48 -6.83 -2.39
N GLN A 151 21.46 -7.14 -3.68
CA GLN A 151 20.43 -7.99 -4.27
C GLN A 151 20.26 -9.30 -3.51
N GLY A 152 19.04 -9.56 -3.04
CA GLY A 152 18.66 -10.79 -2.34
C GLY A 152 19.22 -10.91 -0.93
N SER A 153 19.84 -9.86 -0.36
CA SER A 153 20.24 -9.90 1.04
C SER A 153 19.02 -9.89 1.95
N SER A 154 19.08 -10.67 3.01
CA SER A 154 18.06 -10.70 4.05
C SER A 154 18.76 -10.88 5.39
N GLU A 155 18.48 -9.96 6.29
CA GLU A 155 19.06 -9.93 7.62
C GLU A 155 17.94 -9.88 8.67
N GLU A 156 18.17 -10.53 9.80
CA GLU A 156 17.27 -10.50 10.93
C GLU A 156 18.03 -10.02 12.15
N TYR A 157 17.49 -9.03 12.85
CA TYR A 157 18.06 -8.48 14.07
C TYR A 157 17.05 -8.53 15.21
N ARG A 158 17.51 -9.01 16.36
CA ARG A 158 16.72 -9.06 17.59
C ARG A 158 17.19 -7.97 18.55
N PHE A 159 16.31 -7.02 18.81
CA PHE A 159 16.48 -5.99 19.83
C PHE A 159 16.32 -6.62 21.21
N LEU A 160 17.38 -6.60 22.00
CA LEU A 160 17.43 -7.35 23.26
C LEU A 160 16.57 -6.71 24.36
N LEU A 161 16.55 -5.37 24.41
CA LEU A 161 15.82 -4.64 25.42
C LEU A 161 14.31 -4.71 25.20
N GLU A 162 13.87 -4.65 23.95
CA GLU A 162 12.46 -4.69 23.57
C GLU A 162 11.93 -6.10 23.34
N GLY A 163 12.78 -7.07 23.10
CA GLY A 163 12.40 -8.40 22.64
C GLY A 163 11.79 -8.43 21.24
N THR A 164 11.91 -7.34 20.49
CA THR A 164 11.43 -7.18 19.13
C THR A 164 12.38 -7.80 18.14
N THR A 165 11.85 -8.46 17.12
CA THR A 165 12.64 -8.93 15.96
C THR A 165 12.30 -8.10 14.74
N VAL A 166 13.32 -7.61 14.03
CA VAL A 166 13.17 -6.91 12.76
C VAL A 166 13.92 -7.67 11.68
N SER A 167 13.20 -8.07 10.62
CA SER A 167 13.82 -8.63 9.43
C SER A 167 13.78 -7.61 8.30
N ILE A 168 14.89 -7.50 7.56
CA ILE A 168 15.05 -6.57 6.44
C ILE A 168 15.55 -7.36 5.24
N SER A 169 14.87 -7.24 4.12
CA SER A 169 15.27 -7.87 2.87
C SER A 169 15.31 -6.87 1.73
N TYR A 170 16.30 -7.04 0.85
CA TYR A 170 16.54 -6.19 -0.30
C TYR A 170 16.24 -6.93 -1.59
N SER A 171 15.49 -6.29 -2.48
CA SER A 171 15.29 -6.72 -3.84
C SER A 171 15.55 -5.55 -4.79
N LEU A 172 16.53 -5.71 -5.69
CA LEU A 172 16.86 -4.72 -6.70
C LEU A 172 16.24 -5.15 -8.04
N GLY A 173 15.67 -4.21 -8.79
CA GLY A 173 15.03 -4.51 -10.07
C GLY A 173 13.58 -4.97 -9.96
N GLU A 174 12.92 -4.71 -8.84
CA GLU A 174 11.53 -5.06 -8.64
C GLU A 174 10.56 -4.25 -9.52
N PHE A 175 9.39 -4.84 -9.76
CA PHE A 175 8.26 -4.19 -10.42
C PHE A 175 8.56 -3.61 -11.82
N THR A 176 9.38 -4.29 -12.62
CA THR A 176 9.65 -4.00 -14.05
C THR A 176 10.31 -2.64 -14.34
N ARG A 177 10.64 -1.84 -13.32
CA ARG A 177 11.26 -0.51 -13.49
C ARG A 177 12.58 -0.33 -12.75
N GLU A 178 13.28 -1.43 -12.51
CA GLU A 178 14.59 -1.42 -11.85
C GLU A 178 14.59 -0.64 -10.51
N ARG A 179 13.48 -0.74 -9.76
CA ARG A 179 13.36 -0.14 -8.44
C ARG A 179 14.02 -1.01 -7.40
N GLU A 180 14.59 -0.37 -6.40
CA GLU A 180 14.92 -1.03 -5.16
C GLU A 180 13.66 -1.17 -4.29
N LEU A 181 13.43 -2.36 -3.78
CA LEU A 181 12.48 -2.63 -2.71
C LEU A 181 13.24 -3.07 -1.47
N ILE A 182 13.05 -2.36 -0.37
CA ILE A 182 13.46 -2.79 0.96
C ILE A 182 12.20 -3.16 1.72
N PHE A 183 12.06 -4.45 2.02
CA PHE A 183 10.94 -4.97 2.79
C PHE A 183 11.37 -5.15 4.25
N LEU A 184 10.66 -4.47 5.15
CA LEU A 184 10.90 -4.54 6.59
C LEU A 184 9.73 -5.24 7.26
N ARG A 185 10.02 -6.13 8.20
CA ARG A 185 9.03 -6.78 9.05
C ARG A 185 9.43 -6.62 10.51
N PHE A 186 8.50 -6.07 11.29
CA PHE A 186 8.60 -5.93 12.73
C PHE A 186 7.74 -6.99 13.40
N THR A 187 8.33 -7.81 14.27
CA THR A 187 7.64 -8.83 15.04
C THR A 187 7.69 -8.48 16.51
N ASN A 188 6.52 -8.41 17.16
CA ASN A 188 6.34 -7.98 18.54
C ASN A 188 7.07 -6.65 18.85
N PRO A 189 6.81 -5.57 18.09
CA PRO A 189 7.46 -4.31 18.34
C PRO A 189 7.00 -3.71 19.69
N SER A 190 7.93 -3.18 20.46
CA SER A 190 7.60 -2.42 21.66
C SER A 190 6.96 -1.10 21.29
N LYS A 191 6.10 -0.59 22.20
CA LYS A 191 5.53 0.76 22.10
C LYS A 191 6.62 1.82 22.09
N GLY A 192 6.45 2.83 21.27
CA GLY A 192 7.32 4.00 21.22
C GLY A 192 7.62 4.46 19.81
N ILE A 193 8.66 5.26 19.67
CA ILE A 193 9.09 5.79 18.38
C ILE A 193 10.27 4.97 17.87
N TRP A 194 10.00 4.19 16.85
CA TRP A 194 11.01 3.48 16.08
C TRP A 194 11.57 4.41 15.01
N ARG A 195 12.88 4.37 14.78
CA ARG A 195 13.54 5.15 13.73
C ARG A 195 14.09 4.23 12.67
N LEU A 196 13.61 4.41 11.44
CA LEU A 196 14.24 3.82 10.27
C LEU A 196 15.22 4.86 9.73
N ARG A 197 16.49 4.57 9.84
CA ARG A 197 17.57 5.42 9.37
C ARG A 197 17.92 5.03 7.95
N VAL A 198 17.78 5.97 7.01
CA VAL A 198 18.01 5.75 5.58
C VAL A 198 19.27 6.45 5.15
N TYR A 199 20.18 5.71 4.53
CA TYR A 199 21.50 6.16 4.09
C TYR A 199 21.56 6.17 2.56
N PRO A 200 22.05 7.24 1.92
CA PRO A 200 22.29 7.23 0.49
C PRO A 200 23.51 6.38 0.16
N GLU A 201 23.43 5.51 -0.81
CA GLU A 201 24.58 4.77 -1.34
C GLU A 201 25.35 5.58 -2.39
N ASN A 202 24.72 6.59 -2.98
CA ASN A 202 25.28 7.43 -4.02
C ASN A 202 25.31 8.90 -3.58
N TYR A 203 26.26 9.67 -4.11
CA TYR A 203 26.39 11.11 -3.84
C TYR A 203 25.37 11.99 -4.58
N VAL A 204 24.24 11.44 -4.99
CA VAL A 204 23.15 12.13 -5.67
C VAL A 204 21.97 12.29 -4.73
N THR A 205 21.08 13.23 -5.04
CA THR A 205 19.82 13.36 -4.31
C THR A 205 19.02 12.08 -4.50
N SER A 206 18.67 11.43 -3.40
CA SER A 206 17.86 10.20 -3.43
C SER A 206 16.47 10.49 -2.92
N ARG A 207 15.47 10.21 -3.74
CA ARG A 207 14.06 10.28 -3.38
C ARG A 207 13.55 8.86 -3.13
N TYR A 208 12.90 8.66 -1.99
CA TYR A 208 12.34 7.37 -1.65
C TYR A 208 10.97 7.52 -1.00
N HIS A 209 10.18 6.48 -1.10
CA HIS A 209 8.87 6.40 -0.49
C HIS A 209 8.81 5.21 0.47
N ILE A 210 8.08 5.35 1.56
CA ILE A 210 7.82 4.24 2.47
C ILE A 210 6.33 4.14 2.70
N TRP A 211 5.78 2.93 2.57
CA TRP A 211 4.39 2.64 2.91
C TRP A 211 4.29 1.65 4.05
N LEU A 212 3.36 1.93 4.94
CA LEU A 212 2.81 0.97 5.90
C LEU A 212 1.58 0.30 5.27
N PRO A 213 1.15 -0.88 5.75
CA PRO A 213 -0.06 -1.54 5.24
C PRO A 213 -1.29 -0.64 5.39
N VAL A 214 -2.33 -0.91 4.59
CA VAL A 214 -3.61 -0.21 4.69
C VAL A 214 -4.19 -0.29 6.10
N THR A 215 -4.94 0.72 6.49
CA THR A 215 -5.46 0.90 7.85
C THR A 215 -6.23 -0.33 8.34
N GLU A 216 -6.95 -1.01 7.47
CA GLU A 216 -7.74 -2.21 7.82
C GLU A 216 -6.88 -3.42 8.21
N PHE A 217 -5.62 -3.47 7.77
CA PHE A 217 -4.72 -4.59 8.05
C PHE A 217 -3.85 -4.35 9.28
N VAL A 218 -3.71 -3.11 9.72
CA VAL A 218 -2.85 -2.77 10.84
C VAL A 218 -3.60 -2.94 12.16
N GLN A 219 -2.95 -3.62 13.11
CA GLN A 219 -3.44 -3.75 14.46
C GLN A 219 -3.00 -2.52 15.29
N GLY A 220 -3.96 -1.72 15.75
CA GLY A 220 -3.71 -0.55 16.60
C GLY A 220 -3.06 0.63 15.88
N ASP A 221 -2.41 1.49 16.66
CA ASP A 221 -1.87 2.76 16.17
C ASP A 221 -0.42 2.60 15.70
N ILE A 222 -0.24 2.53 14.40
CA ILE A 222 1.08 2.58 13.75
C ILE A 222 1.03 3.63 12.65
N PHE A 223 1.90 4.64 12.67
CA PHE A 223 1.89 5.71 11.68
C PHE A 223 3.23 6.46 11.65
N PHE A 224 3.50 7.15 10.54
CA PHE A 224 4.64 8.06 10.45
C PHE A 224 4.37 9.38 11.17
N LEU A 225 5.31 9.86 11.98
CA LEU A 225 5.18 11.16 12.64
C LEU A 225 5.15 12.31 11.63
N ARG A 226 5.94 12.22 10.56
CA ARG A 226 5.94 13.15 9.42
C ARG A 226 5.43 12.42 8.18
N SER A 227 4.13 12.19 8.11
CA SER A 227 3.51 11.54 6.96
C SER A 227 3.33 12.51 5.78
N ASN A 228 3.27 11.95 4.57
CA ASN A 228 2.92 12.68 3.36
C ASN A 228 1.58 12.14 2.80
N PRO A 229 0.56 12.99 2.61
CA PRO A 229 -0.75 12.55 2.11
C PRO A 229 -0.78 12.32 0.59
N GLU A 230 0.23 12.79 -0.13
CA GLU A 230 0.34 12.57 -1.58
C GLU A 230 0.91 11.17 -1.88
N THR A 231 0.65 10.66 -3.06
CA THR A 231 1.06 9.31 -3.50
C THR A 231 0.50 8.21 -2.60
N THR A 232 -0.75 8.41 -2.14
CA THR A 232 -1.49 7.47 -1.28
C THR A 232 -2.57 6.70 -2.04
N ILE A 233 -2.57 6.76 -3.37
CA ILE A 233 -3.42 5.92 -4.20
C ILE A 233 -3.02 4.46 -4.03
N THR A 234 -3.98 3.63 -3.63
CA THR A 234 -3.76 2.21 -3.41
C THR A 234 -3.66 1.45 -4.74
N GLY A 235 -2.87 0.36 -4.77
CA GLY A 235 -2.97 -0.59 -5.87
C GLY A 235 -4.30 -1.33 -5.81
N PRO A 236 -5.03 -1.56 -6.95
CA PRO A 236 -4.61 -1.35 -8.33
C PRO A 236 -5.04 -0.01 -8.96
N ALA A 237 -5.55 0.97 -8.20
CA ALA A 237 -5.98 2.26 -8.75
C ALA A 237 -4.83 3.10 -9.35
N SER A 238 -3.58 2.78 -8.98
CA SER A 238 -2.37 3.34 -9.58
C SER A 238 -2.10 2.87 -11.01
N ALA A 239 -2.88 1.89 -11.53
CA ALA A 239 -2.71 1.35 -12.88
C ALA A 239 -3.08 2.37 -13.96
N TYR A 240 -2.40 2.28 -15.11
CA TYR A 240 -2.54 3.26 -16.19
C TYR A 240 -3.93 3.29 -16.83
N ALA A 241 -4.45 2.15 -17.30
CA ALA A 241 -5.65 2.10 -18.12
C ALA A 241 -6.98 2.05 -17.35
N PRO A 242 -7.07 1.43 -16.15
CA PRO A 242 -8.27 1.51 -15.34
C PRO A 242 -8.59 2.95 -14.94
N ILE A 243 -9.87 3.26 -14.87
CA ILE A 243 -10.37 4.54 -14.37
C ILE A 243 -10.29 4.51 -12.85
N SER A 244 -9.47 5.37 -12.26
CA SER A 244 -9.39 5.53 -10.81
C SER A 244 -10.26 6.68 -10.33
N VAL A 245 -11.01 6.45 -9.25
CA VAL A 245 -11.99 7.41 -8.74
C VAL A 245 -11.66 7.75 -7.29
N GLY A 246 -11.40 9.02 -7.03
CA GLY A 246 -11.29 9.59 -5.69
C GLY A 246 -12.64 10.06 -5.15
N GLY A 247 -12.65 10.51 -3.90
CA GLY A 247 -13.85 10.92 -3.20
C GLY A 247 -13.92 12.42 -2.91
N PHE A 248 -15.13 12.98 -2.95
CA PHE A 248 -15.43 14.31 -2.42
C PHE A 248 -16.74 14.28 -1.62
N ASN A 249 -16.94 15.29 -0.77
CA ASN A 249 -18.18 15.49 -0.03
C ASN A 249 -19.16 16.33 -0.88
N ALA A 250 -20.26 15.74 -1.33
CA ALA A 250 -21.24 16.41 -2.18
C ALA A 250 -22.10 17.46 -1.43
N SER A 251 -22.04 17.53 -0.10
CA SER A 251 -22.83 18.50 0.67
C SER A 251 -22.21 19.89 0.69
N ASP A 252 -20.88 19.98 0.55
CA ASP A 252 -20.11 21.23 0.64
C ASP A 252 -19.01 21.37 -0.43
N ASP A 253 -18.96 20.43 -1.38
CA ASP A 253 -17.96 20.31 -2.45
C ASP A 253 -16.51 20.23 -1.94
N SER A 254 -16.30 19.86 -0.67
CA SER A 254 -14.97 19.67 -0.12
C SER A 254 -14.35 18.33 -0.54
N LEU A 255 -13.02 18.30 -0.60
CA LEU A 255 -12.30 17.04 -0.81
C LEU A 255 -12.54 16.11 0.38
N TYR A 256 -12.90 14.85 0.12
CA TYR A 256 -12.90 13.82 1.16
C TYR A 256 -11.46 13.58 1.63
N LEU A 257 -11.19 13.92 2.88
CA LEU A 257 -9.81 13.99 3.42
C LEU A 257 -9.05 12.67 3.33
N ASP A 258 -9.77 11.55 3.49
CA ASP A 258 -9.17 10.22 3.43
C ASP A 258 -8.97 9.72 2.00
N SER A 259 -9.60 10.36 1.00
CA SER A 259 -9.46 9.94 -0.40
C SER A 259 -8.02 9.84 -0.83
N GLY A 260 -7.63 8.68 -1.37
CA GLY A 260 -6.30 8.47 -1.92
C GLY A 260 -5.93 9.56 -2.93
N ARG A 261 -4.73 10.12 -2.78
CA ARG A 261 -4.20 11.22 -3.59
C ARG A 261 -3.04 10.76 -4.45
N GLY A 262 -3.00 11.27 -5.66
CA GLY A 262 -1.88 11.09 -6.58
C GLY A 262 -0.85 12.23 -6.45
N TYR A 263 0.15 12.24 -7.25
CA TYR A 263 0.43 11.35 -8.39
C TYR A 263 0.77 9.91 -7.93
N ASN A 264 0.73 8.93 -8.86
CA ASN A 264 1.36 7.65 -8.54
C ASN A 264 2.90 7.80 -8.49
N ILE A 265 3.62 6.77 -8.08
CA ILE A 265 5.09 6.83 -7.94
C ILE A 265 5.81 7.15 -9.25
N ASP A 266 5.17 6.94 -10.41
CA ASP A 266 5.69 7.28 -11.74
C ASP A 266 5.31 8.69 -12.21
N ASN A 267 4.79 9.54 -11.33
CA ASN A 267 4.28 10.88 -11.61
C ASN A 267 3.13 10.92 -12.63
N GLN A 268 2.36 9.84 -12.77
CA GLN A 268 1.12 9.86 -13.56
C GLN A 268 0.00 10.48 -12.74
N VAL A 269 -0.83 11.28 -13.39
CA VAL A 269 -2.00 11.90 -12.76
C VAL A 269 -3.03 10.82 -12.44
N LYS A 270 -3.32 10.66 -11.16
CA LYS A 270 -4.35 9.80 -10.57
C LYS A 270 -4.86 10.48 -9.29
N PRO A 271 -6.12 10.29 -8.88
CA PRO A 271 -7.20 9.61 -9.61
C PRO A 271 -7.59 10.37 -10.87
N ASP A 272 -8.32 9.69 -11.79
CA ASP A 272 -8.74 10.30 -13.06
C ASP A 272 -9.86 11.33 -12.84
N PHE A 273 -10.75 11.09 -11.86
CA PHE A 273 -11.78 12.04 -11.43
C PHE A 273 -12.26 11.76 -10.00
N LEU A 274 -13.13 12.62 -9.49
CA LEU A 274 -13.74 12.50 -8.16
C LEU A 274 -15.24 12.17 -8.31
N ALA A 275 -15.78 11.45 -7.33
CA ALA A 275 -17.20 11.16 -7.18
C ALA A 275 -17.62 11.38 -5.72
N PRO A 276 -18.92 11.60 -5.44
CA PRO A 276 -19.43 11.67 -4.08
C PRO A 276 -19.04 10.43 -3.28
N ALA A 277 -18.46 10.61 -2.09
CA ALA A 277 -17.98 9.54 -1.24
C ALA A 277 -18.47 9.64 0.22
N VAL A 278 -19.09 10.75 0.59
CA VAL A 278 -19.59 11.00 1.95
C VAL A 278 -21.12 10.94 1.92
N GLU A 279 -21.72 10.20 2.86
CA GLU A 279 -23.17 10.04 3.02
C GLU A 279 -23.89 9.58 1.75
N VAL A 280 -23.25 8.74 0.95
CA VAL A 280 -23.85 8.18 -0.28
C VAL A 280 -24.81 7.05 0.09
N PHE A 281 -26.07 7.19 -0.32
CA PHE A 281 -27.08 6.15 -0.14
C PHE A 281 -26.87 5.02 -1.14
N GLY A 282 -26.89 3.79 -0.66
CA GLY A 282 -26.79 2.58 -1.47
C GLY A 282 -27.74 1.48 -1.01
N PRO A 283 -27.97 0.45 -1.84
CA PRO A 283 -28.76 -0.70 -1.43
C PRO A 283 -28.06 -1.48 -0.34
N ASP A 284 -28.79 -1.78 0.74
CA ASP A 284 -28.34 -2.68 1.80
C ASP A 284 -28.73 -4.14 1.49
N LEU A 285 -27.88 -5.09 1.86
CA LEU A 285 -28.12 -6.53 1.71
C LEU A 285 -29.32 -7.03 2.55
N THR A 286 -29.71 -6.27 3.58
CA THR A 286 -30.82 -6.61 4.49
C THR A 286 -32.19 -6.16 3.98
N PHE A 287 -32.30 -5.48 2.86
CA PHE A 287 -33.55 -4.89 2.30
C PHE A 287 -34.32 -3.95 3.26
N THR A 288 -33.74 -3.57 4.37
CA THR A 288 -34.38 -2.70 5.38
C THR A 288 -33.56 -1.42 5.58
N LYS A 289 -34.00 -0.35 4.95
CA LYS A 289 -33.49 1.04 5.04
C LYS A 289 -32.04 1.23 4.58
N GLY A 290 -31.85 2.12 3.60
CA GLY A 290 -30.54 2.52 3.15
C GLY A 290 -29.69 3.03 4.31
N HIS A 291 -28.52 2.44 4.49
CA HIS A 291 -27.48 2.97 5.36
C HIS A 291 -26.54 3.85 4.54
N SER A 292 -26.16 4.98 5.11
CA SER A 292 -25.07 5.79 4.58
C SER A 292 -23.75 5.01 4.72
N PHE A 293 -23.07 4.78 3.63
CA PHE A 293 -21.72 4.25 3.66
C PHE A 293 -20.74 5.40 3.89
N HIS A 294 -20.12 5.44 5.06
CA HIS A 294 -18.89 6.15 5.31
C HIS A 294 -17.74 5.16 5.04
N ARG A 295 -17.22 5.11 3.80
CA ARG A 295 -15.94 4.45 3.50
C ARG A 295 -15.37 4.98 2.18
#